data_60ee8ae4907caa65452ebc3d6c7dff71
#
_entry.id   60ee8ae4907caa65452ebc3d6c7dff71
#
_cell.length_a   1.000
_cell.length_b   1.000
_cell.length_c   1.000
_cell.angle_alpha   90.00
_cell.angle_beta   90.00
_cell.angle_gamma   90.00
#
_symmetry.space_group_name_H-M   'P 1'
#
loop_
_entity.id
_entity.type
_entity.pdbx_description
1 polymer ?
#
loop_
_entity_poly.entity_id
_entity_poly.type
_entity_poly.pdbx_seq_one_letter_code
_entity_poly.pdbx_strand_id
1 'polypeptide(L)'
;LARCAVNAETMQWEKHKIVPTTSPKKVHIIGGGIGGMEAARVLKLRGHEPVIHEQTDHLGGTFIAASAESYKGKLRDLLTWYRKQMTDLGIEIHYNEKVESIASFAGAPVIIATGAVPRVLKKVPGHEKMVEACEYLTGTPVGEKVAVIGGGLTGCEIAYELALQGKQPVIVEMKNDLIAQTGVCLANSSYLREWF
;
A
#
# COMPACT_ATOMS: atom_id res chain seq x y z
N LEU A 1 -21.37 0.04 -10.74
CA LEU A 1 -20.91 -1.34 -10.51
C LEU A 1 -20.29 -1.44 -9.12
N ALA A 2 -20.75 -2.40 -8.31
CA ALA A 2 -20.16 -2.68 -7.00
C ALA A 2 -18.69 -3.10 -7.16
N ARG A 3 -17.83 -2.65 -6.24
CA ARG A 3 -16.43 -3.03 -6.16
C ARG A 3 -16.07 -3.36 -4.72
N CYS A 4 -15.08 -4.21 -4.52
CA CYS A 4 -14.59 -4.56 -3.20
C CYS A 4 -13.11 -4.18 -3.09
N ALA A 5 -12.74 -3.54 -1.99
CA ALA A 5 -11.35 -3.12 -1.75
C ALA A 5 -10.39 -4.30 -1.57
N VAL A 6 -10.90 -5.45 -1.12
CA VAL A 6 -10.10 -6.66 -0.86
C VAL A 6 -10.32 -7.76 -1.89
N ASN A 7 -11.14 -7.54 -2.93
CA ASN A 7 -11.36 -8.49 -4.01
C ASN A 7 -11.61 -7.74 -5.33
N ALA A 8 -10.57 -7.65 -6.15
CA ALA A 8 -10.63 -6.96 -7.45
C ALA A 8 -11.58 -7.64 -8.45
N GLU A 9 -11.87 -8.93 -8.29
CA GLU A 9 -12.75 -9.69 -9.20
C GLU A 9 -14.24 -9.45 -8.95
N THR A 10 -14.61 -8.78 -7.84
CA THR A 10 -16.02 -8.53 -7.49
C THR A 10 -16.75 -7.85 -8.64
N MET A 11 -17.79 -8.50 -9.15
CA MET A 11 -18.61 -8.11 -10.30
C MET A 11 -17.83 -7.92 -11.63
N GLN A 12 -16.62 -8.45 -11.72
CA GLN A 12 -15.73 -8.33 -12.88
C GLN A 12 -14.97 -9.64 -13.20
N TRP A 13 -15.47 -10.79 -12.78
CA TRP A 13 -14.79 -12.06 -12.91
C TRP A 13 -14.42 -12.44 -14.36
N GLU A 14 -15.27 -12.12 -15.34
CA GLU A 14 -14.95 -12.33 -16.76
C GLU A 14 -13.72 -11.55 -17.22
N LYS A 15 -13.61 -10.30 -16.79
CA LYS A 15 -12.46 -9.44 -17.11
C LYS A 15 -11.16 -9.92 -16.47
N HIS A 16 -11.25 -10.50 -15.28
CA HIS A 16 -10.10 -10.97 -14.51
C HIS A 16 -9.89 -12.49 -14.61
N LYS A 17 -10.60 -13.16 -15.50
CA LYS A 17 -10.44 -14.59 -15.71
C LYS A 17 -9.00 -14.97 -16.03
N ILE A 18 -8.44 -15.87 -15.23
CA ILE A 18 -7.09 -16.38 -15.44
C ILE A 18 -7.10 -17.40 -16.55
N VAL A 19 -6.37 -17.11 -17.63
CA VAL A 19 -6.22 -18.00 -18.78
C VAL A 19 -4.77 -18.48 -18.82
N PRO A 20 -4.52 -19.80 -18.81
CA PRO A 20 -3.18 -20.35 -18.93
C PRO A 20 -2.46 -19.89 -20.21
N THR A 21 -1.15 -19.68 -20.10
CA THR A 21 -0.31 -19.34 -21.27
C THR A 21 0.13 -20.61 -22.00
N THR A 22 0.29 -20.49 -23.32
CA THR A 22 0.94 -21.50 -24.16
C THR A 22 2.45 -21.25 -24.31
N SER A 23 2.96 -20.12 -23.81
CA SER A 23 4.36 -19.73 -23.89
C SER A 23 4.87 -19.24 -22.53
N PRO A 24 5.20 -20.19 -21.61
CA PRO A 24 5.77 -19.83 -20.29
C PRO A 24 7.02 -18.97 -20.41
N LYS A 25 7.19 -18.03 -19.48
CA LYS A 25 8.36 -17.15 -19.42
C LYS A 25 8.74 -16.95 -17.97
N LYS A 26 10.05 -16.83 -17.73
CA LYS A 26 10.55 -16.22 -16.47
C LYS A 26 10.29 -14.72 -16.53
N VAL A 27 9.65 -14.17 -15.48
CA VAL A 27 9.27 -12.75 -15.42
C VAL A 27 9.80 -12.18 -14.10
N HIS A 28 10.63 -11.16 -14.19
CA HIS A 28 11.15 -10.47 -13.02
C HIS A 28 10.18 -9.37 -12.57
N ILE A 29 9.94 -9.28 -11.26
CA ILE A 29 9.05 -8.29 -10.65
C ILE A 29 9.88 -7.51 -9.64
N ILE A 30 10.01 -6.21 -9.84
CA ILE A 30 10.76 -5.34 -8.95
C ILE A 30 9.81 -4.69 -7.95
N GLY A 31 9.90 -5.13 -6.69
CA GLY A 31 9.07 -4.70 -5.57
C GLY A 31 8.04 -5.74 -5.13
N GLY A 32 8.07 -6.10 -3.85
CA GLY A 32 7.21 -7.07 -3.19
C GLY A 32 6.00 -6.45 -2.45
N GLY A 33 5.54 -5.28 -2.89
CA GLY A 33 4.28 -4.69 -2.43
C GLY A 33 3.05 -5.44 -2.97
N ILE A 34 1.85 -4.93 -2.69
CA ILE A 34 0.58 -5.55 -3.14
C ILE A 34 0.56 -5.74 -4.66
N GLY A 35 1.02 -4.73 -5.42
CA GLY A 35 1.05 -4.81 -6.89
C GLY A 35 1.99 -5.91 -7.39
N GLY A 36 3.17 -6.04 -6.78
CA GLY A 36 4.13 -7.09 -7.14
C GLY A 36 3.66 -8.49 -6.77
N MET A 37 3.08 -8.65 -5.57
CA MET A 37 2.52 -9.94 -5.15
C MET A 37 1.33 -10.38 -6.02
N GLU A 38 0.43 -9.47 -6.39
CA GLU A 38 -0.67 -9.80 -7.29
C GLU A 38 -0.16 -10.15 -8.70
N ALA A 39 0.81 -9.40 -9.22
CA ALA A 39 1.42 -9.73 -10.49
C ALA A 39 2.06 -11.13 -10.48
N ALA A 40 2.80 -11.46 -9.41
CA ALA A 40 3.41 -12.78 -9.24
C ALA A 40 2.35 -13.89 -9.17
N ARG A 41 1.29 -13.69 -8.36
CA ARG A 41 0.18 -14.63 -8.23
C ARG A 41 -0.47 -14.93 -9.57
N VAL A 42 -0.85 -13.89 -10.31
CA VAL A 42 -1.52 -14.05 -11.61
C VAL A 42 -0.60 -14.67 -12.63
N LEU A 43 0.66 -14.26 -12.70
CA LEU A 43 1.64 -14.87 -13.60
C LEU A 43 1.82 -16.37 -13.33
N LYS A 44 1.95 -16.76 -12.06
CA LYS A 44 2.09 -18.16 -11.67
C LYS A 44 0.88 -18.98 -12.04
N LEU A 45 -0.32 -18.49 -11.74
CA LEU A 45 -1.59 -19.14 -12.09
C LEU A 45 -1.79 -19.27 -13.61
N ARG A 46 -1.18 -18.38 -14.38
CA ARG A 46 -1.15 -18.47 -15.84
C ARG A 46 -0.06 -19.40 -16.38
N GLY A 47 0.80 -19.96 -15.55
CA GLY A 47 1.86 -20.89 -15.94
C GLY A 47 3.20 -20.22 -16.29
N HIS A 48 3.42 -18.96 -15.92
CA HIS A 48 4.73 -18.31 -15.98
C HIS A 48 5.57 -18.61 -14.74
N GLU A 49 6.84 -18.21 -14.76
CA GLU A 49 7.82 -18.32 -13.66
C GLU A 49 8.15 -16.92 -13.11
N PRO A 50 7.32 -16.36 -12.22
CA PRO A 50 7.60 -15.05 -11.62
C PRO A 50 8.69 -15.15 -10.57
N VAL A 51 9.56 -14.11 -10.52
CA VAL A 51 10.57 -13.90 -9.49
C VAL A 51 10.41 -12.49 -8.93
N ILE A 52 10.21 -12.35 -7.63
CA ILE A 52 10.13 -11.05 -6.95
C ILE A 52 11.51 -10.66 -6.42
N HIS A 53 11.92 -9.42 -6.69
CA HIS A 53 13.07 -8.76 -6.11
C HIS A 53 12.60 -7.69 -5.15
N GLU A 54 12.78 -7.89 -3.85
CA GLU A 54 12.32 -7.00 -2.78
C GLU A 54 13.52 -6.42 -2.02
N GLN A 55 13.57 -5.10 -1.91
CA GLN A 55 14.69 -4.40 -1.25
C GLN A 55 14.74 -4.57 0.26
N THR A 56 13.63 -4.97 0.88
CA THR A 56 13.51 -5.21 2.33
C THR A 56 13.53 -6.70 2.65
N ASP A 57 13.50 -7.05 3.92
CA ASP A 57 13.43 -8.43 4.41
C ASP A 57 12.00 -8.99 4.47
N HIS A 58 11.01 -8.25 3.99
CA HIS A 58 9.60 -8.62 4.08
C HIS A 58 8.74 -8.09 2.92
N LEU A 59 7.64 -8.80 2.62
CA LEU A 59 6.65 -8.39 1.62
C LEU A 59 5.59 -7.46 2.21
N GLY A 60 5.03 -6.59 1.38
CA GLY A 60 3.87 -5.77 1.71
C GLY A 60 4.03 -4.29 1.34
N GLY A 61 5.28 -3.79 1.31
CA GLY A 61 5.56 -2.39 0.92
C GLY A 61 4.71 -1.39 1.71
N THR A 62 4.29 -0.32 1.08
CA THR A 62 3.48 0.75 1.71
C THR A 62 2.12 0.26 2.24
N PHE A 63 1.64 -0.91 1.82
CA PHE A 63 0.38 -1.46 2.30
C PHE A 63 0.45 -1.86 3.79
N ILE A 64 1.63 -2.09 4.33
CA ILE A 64 1.84 -2.32 5.77
C ILE A 64 1.36 -1.10 6.55
N ALA A 65 1.87 0.08 6.21
CA ALA A 65 1.43 1.34 6.82
C ALA A 65 -0.06 1.61 6.54
N ALA A 66 -0.52 1.43 5.29
CA ALA A 66 -1.91 1.67 4.90
C ALA A 66 -2.93 0.78 5.63
N SER A 67 -2.51 -0.33 6.23
CA SER A 67 -3.35 -1.26 6.98
C SER A 67 -3.17 -1.17 8.50
N ALA A 68 -2.37 -0.24 9.00
CA ALA A 68 -1.91 -0.22 10.39
C ALA A 68 -2.98 0.21 11.39
N GLU A 69 -3.87 1.15 11.04
CA GLU A 69 -4.89 1.66 11.95
C GLU A 69 -5.79 0.54 12.48
N SER A 70 -6.26 0.70 13.72
CA SER A 70 -6.96 -0.33 14.49
C SER A 70 -8.19 -0.89 13.78
N TYR A 71 -8.94 -0.04 13.09
CA TYR A 71 -10.16 -0.39 12.35
C TYR A 71 -9.92 -1.01 10.96
N LYS A 72 -8.68 -1.09 10.50
CA LYS A 72 -8.32 -1.65 9.17
C LYS A 72 -7.97 -3.15 9.19
N GLY A 73 -8.54 -3.94 10.10
CA GLY A 73 -8.27 -5.37 10.23
C GLY A 73 -8.38 -6.15 8.93
N LYS A 74 -9.40 -5.86 8.11
CA LYS A 74 -9.61 -6.53 6.81
C LYS A 74 -8.49 -6.30 5.79
N LEU A 75 -7.81 -5.16 5.87
CA LEU A 75 -6.63 -4.91 5.02
C LEU A 75 -5.42 -5.70 5.51
N ARG A 76 -5.26 -5.88 6.82
CA ARG A 76 -4.22 -6.77 7.38
C ARG A 76 -4.48 -8.23 7.02
N ASP A 77 -5.74 -8.68 7.05
CA ASP A 77 -6.13 -10.01 6.59
C ASP A 77 -5.75 -10.21 5.12
N LEU A 78 -6.01 -9.21 4.27
CA LEU A 78 -5.65 -9.23 2.84
C LEU A 78 -4.14 -9.34 2.65
N LEU A 79 -3.33 -8.58 3.40
CA LEU A 79 -1.87 -8.67 3.34
C LEU A 79 -1.37 -10.06 3.73
N THR A 80 -1.94 -10.63 4.79
CA THR A 80 -1.65 -11.98 5.25
C THR A 80 -1.98 -13.02 4.19
N TRP A 81 -3.13 -12.84 3.52
CA TRP A 81 -3.54 -13.70 2.42
C TRP A 81 -2.55 -13.64 1.24
N TYR A 82 -2.10 -12.45 0.84
CA TYR A 82 -1.12 -12.32 -0.24
C TYR A 82 0.21 -12.99 0.11
N ARG A 83 0.71 -12.80 1.32
CA ARG A 83 1.94 -13.47 1.81
C ARG A 83 1.79 -14.99 1.76
N LYS A 84 0.63 -15.49 2.20
CA LYS A 84 0.31 -16.92 2.11
C LYS A 84 0.26 -17.39 0.66
N GLN A 85 -0.34 -16.62 -0.26
CA GLN A 85 -0.35 -16.98 -1.69
C GLN A 85 1.06 -17.08 -2.28
N MET A 86 1.99 -16.23 -1.88
CA MET A 86 3.38 -16.32 -2.35
C MET A 86 4.02 -17.65 -1.92
N THR A 87 3.78 -18.07 -0.68
CA THR A 87 4.26 -19.35 -0.15
C THR A 87 3.57 -20.54 -0.83
N ASP A 88 2.23 -20.55 -0.87
CA ASP A 88 1.44 -21.69 -1.41
C ASP A 88 1.74 -21.94 -2.90
N LEU A 89 2.00 -20.88 -3.65
CA LEU A 89 2.32 -20.98 -5.08
C LEU A 89 3.80 -21.23 -5.35
N GLY A 90 4.64 -21.26 -4.33
CA GLY A 90 6.09 -21.44 -4.47
C GLY A 90 6.73 -20.34 -5.32
N ILE A 91 6.39 -19.07 -5.04
CA ILE A 91 6.98 -17.93 -5.73
C ILE A 91 8.42 -17.73 -5.25
N GLU A 92 9.36 -17.64 -6.19
CA GLU A 92 10.75 -17.29 -5.90
C GLU A 92 10.84 -15.82 -5.48
N ILE A 93 11.45 -15.54 -4.30
CA ILE A 93 11.56 -14.19 -3.75
C ILE A 93 12.98 -13.95 -3.29
N HIS A 94 13.58 -12.89 -3.78
CA HIS A 94 14.89 -12.40 -3.36
C HIS A 94 14.68 -11.21 -2.43
N TYR A 95 14.86 -11.43 -1.15
CA TYR A 95 14.80 -10.38 -0.13
C TYR A 95 16.13 -9.63 0.00
N ASN A 96 16.07 -8.40 0.52
CA ASN A 96 17.23 -7.51 0.68
C ASN A 96 17.96 -7.25 -0.64
N GLU A 97 17.24 -7.36 -1.76
CA GLU A 97 17.76 -7.14 -3.10
C GLU A 97 17.18 -5.87 -3.72
N LYS A 98 17.93 -4.78 -3.61
CA LYS A 98 17.59 -3.51 -4.27
C LYS A 98 18.06 -3.53 -5.71
N VAL A 99 17.15 -3.53 -6.65
CA VAL A 99 17.44 -3.49 -8.08
C VAL A 99 17.73 -2.05 -8.50
N GLU A 100 18.98 -1.77 -8.86
CA GLU A 100 19.39 -0.43 -9.31
C GLU A 100 19.27 -0.26 -10.84
N SER A 101 19.26 -1.35 -11.60
CA SER A 101 19.15 -1.30 -13.06
C SER A 101 18.41 -2.53 -13.61
N ILE A 102 17.52 -2.30 -14.56
CA ILE A 102 16.86 -3.39 -15.29
C ILE A 102 17.77 -4.08 -16.32
N ALA A 103 18.95 -3.54 -16.60
CA ALA A 103 19.90 -4.12 -17.54
C ALA A 103 20.37 -5.52 -17.11
N SER A 104 20.35 -5.83 -15.80
CA SER A 104 20.67 -7.16 -15.27
C SER A 104 19.70 -8.26 -15.71
N PHE A 105 18.50 -7.87 -16.18
CA PHE A 105 17.45 -8.80 -16.65
C PHE A 105 17.33 -8.81 -18.17
N ALA A 106 18.41 -8.49 -18.90
CA ALA A 106 18.39 -8.39 -20.36
C ALA A 106 17.81 -9.67 -21.01
N GLY A 107 16.80 -9.47 -21.87
CA GLY A 107 16.11 -10.55 -22.58
C GLY A 107 14.92 -11.17 -21.83
N ALA A 108 14.71 -10.86 -20.55
CA ALA A 108 13.54 -11.30 -19.79
C ALA A 108 12.52 -10.16 -19.61
N PRO A 109 11.21 -10.44 -19.60
CA PRO A 109 10.19 -9.46 -19.20
C PRO A 109 10.39 -8.99 -17.76
N VAL A 110 10.22 -7.66 -17.54
CA VAL A 110 10.32 -7.05 -16.22
C VAL A 110 9.03 -6.28 -15.93
N ILE A 111 8.48 -6.48 -14.73
CA ILE A 111 7.38 -5.68 -14.18
C ILE A 111 7.93 -4.77 -13.10
N ILE A 112 7.73 -3.46 -13.25
CA ILE A 112 8.14 -2.47 -12.24
C ILE A 112 6.95 -2.23 -11.31
N ALA A 113 7.10 -2.68 -10.05
CA ALA A 113 6.10 -2.58 -8.98
C ALA A 113 6.68 -1.90 -7.73
N THR A 114 7.59 -0.94 -7.91
CA THR A 114 8.37 -0.29 -6.85
C THR A 114 7.56 0.64 -5.96
N GLY A 115 6.28 0.89 -6.29
CA GLY A 115 5.40 1.75 -5.52
C GLY A 115 5.79 3.23 -5.57
N ALA A 116 5.57 3.93 -4.48
CA ALA A 116 5.87 5.35 -4.32
C ALA A 116 6.54 5.61 -2.96
N VAL A 117 7.28 6.69 -2.88
CA VAL A 117 7.87 7.18 -1.64
C VAL A 117 7.10 8.41 -1.14
N PRO A 118 6.98 8.61 0.19
CA PRO A 118 6.35 9.78 0.75
C PRO A 118 7.02 11.08 0.31
N ARG A 119 6.21 12.12 0.13
CA ARG A 119 6.71 13.46 -0.19
C ARG A 119 7.05 14.21 1.10
N VAL A 120 8.31 14.49 1.32
CA VAL A 120 8.75 15.32 2.44
C VAL A 120 8.57 16.81 2.12
N LEU A 121 8.01 17.59 3.05
CA LEU A 121 7.74 19.02 2.91
C LEU A 121 9.00 19.87 3.23
N LYS A 122 10.10 19.62 2.52
CA LYS A 122 11.42 20.24 2.79
C LYS A 122 11.45 21.78 2.83
N LYS A 123 10.43 22.45 2.28
CA LYS A 123 10.31 23.92 2.27
C LYS A 123 9.61 24.49 3.51
N VAL A 124 9.05 23.64 4.35
CA VAL A 124 8.37 24.07 5.58
C VAL A 124 9.41 24.14 6.70
N PRO A 125 9.62 25.30 7.34
CA PRO A 125 10.52 25.42 8.49
C PRO A 125 10.11 24.44 9.60
N GLY A 126 11.07 23.72 10.16
CA GLY A 126 10.83 22.71 11.19
C GLY A 126 10.45 21.32 10.63
N HIS A 127 10.47 21.13 9.30
CA HIS A 127 10.14 19.82 8.68
C HIS A 127 11.03 18.67 9.19
N GLU A 128 12.23 18.96 9.64
CA GLU A 128 13.16 17.99 10.24
C GLU A 128 12.68 17.40 11.58
N LYS A 129 11.67 18.01 12.19
CA LYS A 129 11.00 17.54 13.42
C LYS A 129 9.70 16.77 13.13
N MET A 130 9.28 16.73 11.88
CA MET A 130 8.06 16.02 11.49
C MET A 130 8.33 14.53 11.40
N VAL A 131 7.37 13.73 11.89
CA VAL A 131 7.31 12.31 11.64
C VAL A 131 6.45 12.09 10.38
N GLU A 132 6.97 11.36 9.42
CA GLU A 132 6.24 11.04 8.20
C GLU A 132 5.12 10.02 8.51
N ALA A 133 4.00 10.10 7.77
CA ALA A 133 2.81 9.30 8.03
C ALA A 133 3.09 7.78 8.05
N CYS A 134 3.88 7.27 7.09
CA CYS A 134 4.22 5.85 7.06
C CYS A 134 5.13 5.46 8.23
N GLU A 135 6.05 6.34 8.66
CA GLU A 135 6.90 6.11 9.84
C GLU A 135 6.05 6.02 11.13
N TYR A 136 5.09 6.94 11.30
CA TYR A 136 4.15 6.88 12.40
C TYR A 136 3.34 5.57 12.39
N LEU A 137 2.74 5.24 11.25
CA LEU A 137 1.90 4.05 11.08
C LEU A 137 2.68 2.73 11.21
N THR A 138 4.00 2.76 11.04
CA THR A 138 4.87 1.58 11.26
C THR A 138 5.55 1.57 12.63
N GLY A 139 5.17 2.48 13.54
CA GLY A 139 5.51 2.39 14.95
C GLY A 139 6.39 3.50 15.50
N THR A 140 6.73 4.55 14.73
CA THR A 140 7.42 5.72 15.28
C THR A 140 6.50 6.45 16.27
N PRO A 141 6.90 6.63 17.54
CA PRO A 141 6.04 7.21 18.55
C PRO A 141 5.85 8.72 18.34
N VAL A 142 4.66 9.21 18.70
CA VAL A 142 4.34 10.63 18.75
C VAL A 142 3.83 11.03 20.13
N GLY A 143 3.90 12.32 20.46
CA GLY A 143 3.46 12.85 21.75
C GLY A 143 1.95 12.80 21.96
N GLU A 144 1.47 13.37 23.07
CA GLU A 144 0.04 13.46 23.42
C GLU A 144 -0.69 14.50 22.55
N LYS A 145 -0.05 15.62 22.25
CA LYS A 145 -0.59 16.66 21.36
C LYS A 145 0.09 16.56 20.00
N VAL A 146 -0.67 16.32 18.97
CA VAL A 146 -0.15 16.05 17.63
C VAL A 146 -0.78 16.97 16.59
N ALA A 147 0.02 17.76 15.90
CA ALA A 147 -0.42 18.49 14.73
C ALA A 147 -0.29 17.57 13.49
N VAL A 148 -1.41 17.24 12.87
CA VAL A 148 -1.48 16.47 11.63
C VAL A 148 -1.52 17.44 10.45
N ILE A 149 -0.44 17.49 9.67
CA ILE A 149 -0.32 18.41 8.54
C ILE A 149 -0.93 17.76 7.28
N GLY A 150 -2.08 18.28 6.88
CA GLY A 150 -2.88 17.81 5.75
C GLY A 150 -4.17 17.12 6.17
N GLY A 151 -5.30 17.68 5.78
CA GLY A 151 -6.65 17.17 6.04
C GLY A 151 -7.22 16.35 4.88
N GLY A 152 -6.38 15.66 4.12
CA GLY A 152 -6.81 14.62 3.18
C GLY A 152 -7.27 13.36 3.89
N LEU A 153 -7.66 12.31 3.13
CA LEU A 153 -8.17 11.07 3.73
C LEU A 153 -7.17 10.48 4.74
N THR A 154 -5.89 10.34 4.37
CA THR A 154 -4.85 9.79 5.25
C THR A 154 -4.67 10.60 6.53
N GLY A 155 -4.63 11.94 6.44
CA GLY A 155 -4.48 12.78 7.62
C GLY A 155 -5.68 12.71 8.56
N CYS A 156 -6.90 12.64 8.00
CA CYS A 156 -8.11 12.44 8.79
C CYS A 156 -8.16 11.06 9.45
N GLU A 157 -7.78 9.99 8.73
CA GLU A 157 -7.67 8.64 9.29
C GLU A 157 -6.67 8.58 10.45
N ILE A 158 -5.48 9.18 10.28
CA ILE A 158 -4.47 9.26 11.34
C ILE A 158 -4.98 10.07 12.54
N ALA A 159 -5.63 11.21 12.32
CA ALA A 159 -6.18 12.01 13.41
C ALA A 159 -7.26 11.24 14.17
N TYR A 160 -8.12 10.52 13.45
CA TYR A 160 -9.14 9.65 14.05
C TYR A 160 -8.50 8.55 14.91
N GLU A 161 -7.48 7.84 14.38
CA GLU A 161 -6.76 6.81 15.14
C GLU A 161 -6.06 7.37 16.38
N LEU A 162 -5.42 8.54 16.28
CA LEU A 162 -4.80 9.24 17.41
C LEU A 162 -5.84 9.56 18.51
N ALA A 163 -7.03 10.03 18.12
CA ALA A 163 -8.09 10.31 19.07
C ALA A 163 -8.65 9.04 19.72
N LEU A 164 -8.77 7.93 18.99
CA LEU A 164 -9.12 6.62 19.55
C LEU A 164 -8.09 6.13 20.59
N GLN A 165 -6.83 6.52 20.43
CA GLN A 165 -5.75 6.24 21.39
C GLN A 165 -5.75 7.20 22.59
N GLY A 166 -6.70 8.14 22.67
CA GLY A 166 -6.81 9.12 23.76
C GLY A 166 -5.88 10.33 23.61
N LYS A 167 -5.21 10.49 22.47
CA LYS A 167 -4.36 11.65 22.17
C LYS A 167 -5.19 12.85 21.70
N GLN A 168 -4.55 14.01 21.58
CA GLN A 168 -5.15 15.27 21.19
C GLN A 168 -4.64 15.71 19.80
N PRO A 169 -5.17 15.16 18.70
CA PRO A 169 -4.80 15.56 17.36
C PRO A 169 -5.43 16.91 16.98
N VAL A 170 -4.68 17.70 16.20
CA VAL A 170 -5.19 18.91 15.54
C VAL A 170 -4.83 18.81 14.05
N ILE A 171 -5.81 18.86 13.18
CA ILE A 171 -5.57 18.85 11.73
C ILE A 171 -5.29 20.28 11.25
N VAL A 172 -4.21 20.43 10.49
CA VAL A 172 -3.85 21.69 9.82
C VAL A 172 -4.00 21.46 8.31
N GLU A 173 -5.03 22.08 7.72
CA GLU A 173 -5.36 21.95 6.30
C GLU A 173 -5.35 23.32 5.63
N MET A 174 -4.79 23.40 4.42
CA MET A 174 -4.72 24.62 3.63
C MET A 174 -6.02 24.94 2.86
N LYS A 175 -6.87 23.94 2.64
CA LYS A 175 -8.18 24.09 2.01
C LYS A 175 -9.24 24.40 3.06
N ASN A 176 -10.38 24.92 2.61
CA ASN A 176 -11.52 25.25 3.49
C ASN A 176 -12.35 24.04 3.89
N ASP A 177 -11.93 22.82 3.54
CA ASP A 177 -12.69 21.60 3.83
C ASP A 177 -11.76 20.39 3.95
N LEU A 178 -12.16 19.45 4.80
CA LEU A 178 -11.47 18.15 4.97
C LEU A 178 -11.81 17.20 3.83
N ILE A 179 -10.86 16.34 3.47
CA ILE A 179 -11.00 15.32 2.43
C ILE A 179 -11.52 15.92 1.11
N ALA A 180 -11.09 17.14 0.80
CA ALA A 180 -11.50 17.90 -0.39
C ALA A 180 -10.82 17.37 -1.67
N GLN A 181 -10.91 16.06 -1.91
CA GLN A 181 -10.35 15.37 -3.08
C GLN A 181 -11.44 14.56 -3.79
N THR A 182 -11.34 14.45 -5.11
CA THR A 182 -12.25 13.64 -5.92
C THR A 182 -11.84 12.17 -5.93
N GLY A 183 -12.80 11.27 -6.17
CA GLY A 183 -12.53 9.83 -6.30
C GLY A 183 -12.40 9.05 -4.99
N VAL A 184 -12.61 9.71 -3.85
CA VAL A 184 -12.68 9.04 -2.54
C VAL A 184 -14.04 8.36 -2.39
N CYS A 185 -14.06 7.18 -1.77
CA CYS A 185 -15.30 6.51 -1.40
C CYS A 185 -16.13 7.39 -0.46
N LEU A 186 -17.36 7.72 -0.85
CA LEU A 186 -18.22 8.62 -0.07
C LEU A 186 -18.48 8.09 1.34
N ALA A 187 -18.62 6.76 1.51
CA ALA A 187 -18.83 6.17 2.82
C ALA A 187 -17.69 6.48 3.81
N ASN A 188 -16.45 6.45 3.34
CA ASN A 188 -15.29 6.78 4.20
C ASN A 188 -15.22 8.28 4.49
N SER A 189 -15.43 9.12 3.48
CA SER A 189 -15.31 10.56 3.64
C SER A 189 -16.44 11.16 4.46
N SER A 190 -17.69 10.70 4.30
CA SER A 190 -18.83 11.19 5.10
C SER A 190 -18.68 10.81 6.56
N TYR A 191 -18.32 9.55 6.86
CA TYR A 191 -18.11 9.10 8.24
C TYR A 191 -17.07 9.96 8.98
N LEU A 192 -15.90 10.18 8.37
CA LEU A 192 -14.86 10.99 9.00
C LEU A 192 -15.29 12.45 9.17
N ARG A 193 -16.01 13.03 8.19
CA ARG A 193 -16.52 14.40 8.29
C ARG A 193 -17.56 14.60 9.39
N GLU A 194 -18.40 13.59 9.63
CA GLU A 194 -19.39 13.62 10.72
C GLU A 194 -18.73 13.50 12.09
N TRP A 195 -17.55 12.89 12.14
CA TRP A 195 -16.82 12.67 13.38
C TRP A 195 -16.01 13.90 13.82
N PHE A 196 -15.49 14.69 12.88
CA PHE A 196 -14.73 15.92 13.14
C PHE A 196 -15.63 17.15 13.25
#